data_92decd66a5613f54f68017a3f48d07aa
#
_entry.id   92decd66a5613f54f68017a3f48d07aa
#
_cell.length_a   1.000
_cell.length_b   1.000
_cell.length_c   1.000
_cell.angle_alpha   90.00
_cell.angle_beta   90.00
_cell.angle_gamma   90.00
#
_symmetry.space_group_name_H-M   'P 1'
#
loop_
_entity.id
_entity.type
_entity.pdbx_description
1 polymer ?
#
loop_
_entity_poly.entity_id
_entity_poly.type
_entity_poly.pdbx_seq_one_letter_code
_entity_poly.pdbx_strand_id
1 'polypeptide(L)'
;MKQQEFRVELHTHTRFSHDSLLPLWLLYAMLCLKKISCVAITDHNEIEGALRFRRRYPQFPVIVGEEIFSSDGEIIGLFLSERIEPGLSAEETISRIHSQGGIVCIPHPADTKRNKTVLKTEVLMEQRERIHCIEQYNGRTLSAEDIERQRIIADMSKLPCVVGSDAHTFYELGRNYNIFRFPVITKEDFLSQLPSIELHKEPCLRFSHYSTRIARALKMLAAGKVRELAKKLIN
;
A
#
# COMPACT_ATOMS: atom_id res chain seq x y z
N MET A 1 -29.21 -14.61 -8.04
CA MET A 1 -27.83 -14.86 -8.50
C MET A 1 -26.91 -14.03 -7.60
N LYS A 2 -25.88 -14.64 -6.97
CA LYS A 2 -24.87 -13.83 -6.23
C LYS A 2 -24.13 -12.99 -7.25
N GLN A 3 -24.08 -11.67 -7.03
CA GLN A 3 -23.31 -10.77 -7.87
C GLN A 3 -21.84 -11.17 -7.78
N GLN A 4 -21.13 -11.20 -8.89
CA GLN A 4 -19.71 -11.54 -8.92
C GLN A 4 -18.94 -10.40 -8.22
N GLU A 5 -18.18 -10.74 -7.18
CA GLU A 5 -17.35 -9.82 -6.43
C GLU A 5 -15.95 -9.75 -7.07
N PHE A 6 -15.46 -8.54 -7.30
CA PHE A 6 -14.08 -8.33 -7.74
C PHE A 6 -13.27 -7.77 -6.56
N ARG A 7 -12.42 -8.63 -6.00
CA ARG A 7 -11.60 -8.34 -4.81
C ARG A 7 -10.28 -7.69 -5.24
N VAL A 8 -10.03 -6.50 -4.76
CA VAL A 8 -8.85 -5.70 -5.12
C VAL A 8 -8.03 -5.40 -3.87
N GLU A 9 -6.79 -5.82 -3.84
CA GLU A 9 -5.80 -5.37 -2.85
C GLU A 9 -5.07 -4.13 -3.36
N LEU A 10 -4.99 -3.11 -2.52
CA LEU A 10 -4.46 -1.79 -2.92
C LEU A 10 -3.12 -1.42 -2.29
N HIS A 11 -2.61 -2.26 -1.36
CA HIS A 11 -1.37 -1.99 -0.64
C HIS A 11 -0.63 -3.30 -0.36
N THR A 12 0.37 -3.63 -1.17
CA THR A 12 1.16 -4.88 -1.05
C THR A 12 2.63 -4.66 -1.37
N HIS A 13 3.49 -5.34 -0.62
CA HIS A 13 4.94 -5.26 -0.77
C HIS A 13 5.54 -6.58 -1.21
N THR A 14 6.50 -6.50 -2.12
CA THR A 14 7.23 -7.65 -2.65
C THR A 14 8.69 -7.65 -2.22
N ARG A 15 9.45 -8.65 -2.68
CA ARG A 15 10.90 -8.69 -2.47
C ARG A 15 11.66 -7.46 -2.99
N PHE A 16 11.05 -6.57 -3.73
CA PHE A 16 11.64 -5.33 -4.22
C PHE A 16 11.57 -4.21 -3.16
N SER A 17 10.62 -4.28 -2.25
CA SER A 17 10.59 -3.42 -1.06
C SER A 17 11.74 -3.78 -0.11
N HIS A 18 12.28 -2.78 0.59
CA HIS A 18 13.42 -2.98 1.50
C HIS A 18 13.12 -3.89 2.71
N ASP A 19 11.88 -4.15 3.00
CA ASP A 19 11.39 -4.83 4.21
C ASP A 19 10.44 -6.01 3.95
N SER A 20 10.32 -6.45 2.72
CA SER A 20 9.59 -7.66 2.34
C SER A 20 10.49 -8.68 1.62
N LEU A 21 10.28 -9.96 1.87
CA LEU A 21 10.93 -11.06 1.15
C LEU A 21 9.97 -11.82 0.24
N LEU A 22 8.72 -11.33 0.07
CA LEU A 22 7.67 -12.00 -0.70
C LEU A 22 8.04 -12.08 -2.19
N PRO A 23 8.35 -13.29 -2.73
CA PRO A 23 8.70 -13.42 -4.12
C PRO A 23 7.45 -13.36 -5.01
N LEU A 24 7.58 -12.85 -6.23
CA LEU A 24 6.45 -12.63 -7.15
C LEU A 24 5.66 -13.90 -7.48
N TRP A 25 6.33 -15.08 -7.55
CA TRP A 25 5.62 -16.34 -7.80
C TRP A 25 4.71 -16.75 -6.64
N LEU A 26 5.13 -16.47 -5.38
CA LEU A 26 4.32 -16.77 -4.20
C LEU A 26 3.19 -15.76 -4.06
N LEU A 27 3.46 -14.48 -4.35
CA LEU A 27 2.41 -13.45 -4.45
C LEU A 27 1.31 -13.93 -5.43
N TYR A 28 1.67 -14.28 -6.67
CA TYR A 28 0.72 -14.74 -7.68
C TYR A 28 -0.10 -15.96 -7.21
N ALA A 29 0.59 -16.99 -6.68
CA ALA A 29 -0.07 -18.20 -6.18
C ALA A 29 -1.09 -17.89 -5.08
N MET A 30 -0.74 -17.00 -4.15
CA MET A 30 -1.62 -16.60 -3.04
C MET A 30 -2.79 -15.74 -3.51
N LEU A 31 -2.59 -14.81 -4.45
CA LEU A 31 -3.67 -14.03 -5.03
C LEU A 31 -4.72 -14.94 -5.70
N CYS A 32 -4.27 -15.94 -6.47
CA CYS A 32 -5.16 -16.93 -7.08
C CYS A 32 -5.90 -17.77 -6.00
N LEU A 33 -5.17 -18.27 -4.99
CA LEU A 33 -5.74 -19.08 -3.91
C LEU A 33 -6.79 -18.29 -3.11
N LYS A 34 -6.54 -17.01 -2.85
CA LYS A 34 -7.42 -16.13 -2.08
C LYS A 34 -8.50 -15.46 -2.94
N LYS A 35 -8.55 -15.78 -4.24
CA LYS A 35 -9.51 -15.22 -5.21
C LYS A 35 -9.47 -13.70 -5.25
N ILE A 36 -8.28 -13.12 -5.17
CA ILE A 36 -8.06 -11.71 -5.44
C ILE A 36 -8.09 -11.51 -6.95
N SER A 37 -8.82 -10.52 -7.42
CA SER A 37 -9.06 -10.28 -8.85
C SER A 37 -8.09 -9.26 -9.45
N CYS A 38 -7.53 -8.37 -8.61
CA CYS A 38 -6.55 -7.36 -8.99
C CYS A 38 -5.70 -7.00 -7.77
N VAL A 39 -4.43 -6.66 -8.00
CA VAL A 39 -3.51 -6.24 -6.93
C VAL A 39 -2.77 -4.96 -7.31
N ALA A 40 -2.67 -4.01 -6.40
CA ALA A 40 -1.68 -2.95 -6.48
C ALA A 40 -0.40 -3.41 -5.77
N ILE A 41 0.72 -3.43 -6.49
CA ILE A 41 2.04 -3.65 -5.90
C ILE A 41 2.64 -2.27 -5.66
N THR A 42 2.89 -1.96 -4.39
CA THR A 42 3.26 -0.63 -3.89
C THR A 42 4.56 -0.71 -3.09
N ASP A 43 5.59 -1.32 -3.67
CA ASP A 43 6.90 -1.43 -3.01
C ASP A 43 7.42 -0.06 -2.58
N HIS A 44 8.09 0.03 -1.44
CA HIS A 44 8.66 1.28 -0.94
C HIS A 44 9.67 1.89 -1.91
N ASN A 45 9.35 3.07 -2.43
CA ASN A 45 10.19 3.87 -3.34
C ASN A 45 10.67 3.10 -4.57
N GLU A 46 9.83 2.18 -5.09
CA GLU A 46 10.20 1.30 -6.19
C GLU A 46 8.95 0.74 -6.91
N ILE A 47 8.99 0.70 -8.25
CA ILE A 47 7.91 0.13 -9.07
C ILE A 47 8.32 -1.15 -9.80
N GLU A 48 9.60 -1.54 -9.76
CA GLU A 48 10.12 -2.67 -10.53
C GLU A 48 9.44 -4.00 -10.17
N GLY A 49 9.01 -4.16 -8.91
CA GLY A 49 8.22 -5.32 -8.47
C GLY A 49 6.92 -5.46 -9.28
N ALA A 50 6.17 -4.38 -9.39
CA ALA A 50 4.92 -4.32 -10.16
C ALA A 50 5.17 -4.54 -11.67
N LEU A 51 6.19 -3.89 -12.23
CA LEU A 51 6.55 -4.04 -13.64
C LEU A 51 6.95 -5.47 -14.00
N ARG A 52 7.76 -6.13 -13.13
CA ARG A 52 8.13 -7.55 -13.31
C ARG A 52 6.95 -8.48 -13.16
N PHE A 53 6.07 -8.21 -12.19
CA PHE A 53 4.86 -8.99 -12.00
C PHE A 53 3.98 -8.92 -13.26
N ARG A 54 3.72 -7.74 -13.79
CA ARG A 54 2.94 -7.51 -15.01
C ARG A 54 3.52 -8.24 -16.23
N ARG A 55 4.85 -8.20 -16.40
CA ARG A 55 5.52 -8.93 -17.49
C ARG A 55 5.42 -10.44 -17.35
N ARG A 56 5.50 -10.96 -16.10
CA ARG A 56 5.52 -12.39 -15.86
C ARG A 56 4.13 -13.03 -15.85
N TYR A 57 3.13 -12.29 -15.45
CA TYR A 57 1.74 -12.74 -15.30
C TYR A 57 0.77 -11.80 -16.03
N PRO A 58 0.88 -11.68 -17.38
CA PRO A 58 0.11 -10.69 -18.15
C PRO A 58 -1.40 -10.92 -18.11
N GLN A 59 -1.85 -12.13 -17.74
CA GLN A 59 -3.26 -12.48 -17.56
C GLN A 59 -3.83 -12.03 -16.21
N PHE A 60 -3.00 -11.60 -15.25
CA PHE A 60 -3.47 -11.16 -13.93
C PHE A 60 -3.44 -9.63 -13.86
N PRO A 61 -4.59 -8.97 -13.58
CA PRO A 61 -4.67 -7.53 -13.44
C PRO A 61 -3.76 -7.02 -12.31
N VAL A 62 -2.85 -6.12 -12.64
CA VAL A 62 -1.96 -5.48 -11.67
C VAL A 62 -1.95 -3.98 -11.86
N ILE A 63 -2.13 -3.26 -10.77
CA ILE A 63 -1.93 -1.81 -10.70
C ILE A 63 -0.47 -1.57 -10.33
N VAL A 64 0.25 -0.86 -11.20
CA VAL A 64 1.61 -0.40 -10.88
C VAL A 64 1.50 0.73 -9.89
N GLY A 65 2.00 0.51 -8.70
CA GLY A 65 1.98 1.49 -7.61
C GLY A 65 3.34 1.62 -6.96
N GLU A 66 3.45 2.59 -6.10
CA GLU A 66 4.62 2.89 -5.29
C GLU A 66 4.17 3.52 -3.97
N GLU A 67 4.68 3.03 -2.85
CA GLU A 67 4.58 3.72 -1.57
C GLU A 67 5.80 4.62 -1.43
N ILE A 68 5.59 5.92 -1.65
CA ILE A 68 6.62 6.93 -1.77
C ILE A 68 6.86 7.59 -0.43
N PHE A 69 8.08 7.57 0.06
CA PHE A 69 8.48 8.29 1.26
C PHE A 69 8.73 9.77 0.93
N SER A 70 7.75 10.64 1.18
CA SER A 70 7.92 12.08 1.10
C SER A 70 8.56 12.64 2.39
N SER A 71 8.98 13.89 2.39
CA SER A 71 9.47 14.59 3.61
C SER A 71 8.38 14.80 4.67
N ASP A 72 7.11 14.62 4.30
CA ASP A 72 5.94 14.83 5.15
C ASP A 72 5.25 13.55 5.58
N GLY A 73 5.68 12.41 5.05
CA GLY A 73 5.12 11.08 5.30
C GLY A 73 4.92 10.27 4.02
N GLU A 74 4.40 9.06 4.16
CA GLU A 74 4.20 8.14 3.03
C GLU A 74 2.93 8.49 2.23
N ILE A 75 3.05 8.37 0.90
CA ILE A 75 1.97 8.60 -0.06
C ILE A 75 2.02 7.45 -1.08
N ILE A 76 0.90 6.82 -1.35
CA ILE A 76 0.81 5.81 -2.41
C ILE A 76 0.38 6.48 -3.71
N GLY A 77 1.21 6.29 -4.76
CA GLY A 77 0.83 6.51 -6.14
C GLY A 77 0.36 5.20 -6.78
N LEU A 78 -0.81 5.21 -7.45
CA LEU A 78 -1.33 4.07 -8.20
C LEU A 78 -1.41 4.42 -9.69
N PHE A 79 -1.36 3.41 -10.57
CA PHE A 79 -1.34 3.55 -12.03
C PHE A 79 -0.15 4.35 -12.54
N LEU A 80 1.02 4.15 -11.94
CA LEU A 80 2.25 4.82 -12.33
C LEU A 80 2.89 4.19 -13.57
N SER A 81 3.60 5.01 -14.34
CA SER A 81 4.41 4.60 -15.49
C SER A 81 5.91 4.60 -15.18
N GLU A 82 6.32 5.46 -14.25
CA GLU A 82 7.71 5.61 -13.82
C GLU A 82 7.80 5.82 -12.31
N ARG A 83 8.96 5.49 -11.76
CA ARG A 83 9.27 5.66 -10.33
C ARG A 83 9.33 7.14 -9.95
N ILE A 84 8.89 7.46 -8.73
CA ILE A 84 8.99 8.79 -8.13
C ILE A 84 10.10 8.76 -7.08
N GLU A 85 11.02 9.72 -7.15
CA GLU A 85 12.12 9.80 -6.20
C GLU A 85 11.63 10.13 -4.79
N PRO A 86 12.13 9.44 -3.75
CA PRO A 86 11.77 9.73 -2.36
C PRO A 86 12.38 11.05 -1.87
N GLY A 87 11.83 11.59 -0.79
CA GLY A 87 12.34 12.77 -0.10
C GLY A 87 11.81 14.10 -0.62
N LEU A 88 10.99 14.08 -1.66
CA LEU A 88 10.25 15.26 -2.12
C LEU A 88 9.21 15.69 -1.05
N SER A 89 8.73 16.93 -1.10
CA SER A 89 7.57 17.34 -0.30
C SER A 89 6.31 16.54 -0.71
N ALA A 90 5.32 16.49 0.18
CA ALA A 90 4.03 15.86 -0.15
C ALA A 90 3.41 16.51 -1.39
N GLU A 91 3.45 17.84 -1.49
CA GLU A 91 2.93 18.59 -2.63
C GLU A 91 3.61 18.18 -3.94
N GLU A 92 4.93 18.11 -3.96
CA GLU A 92 5.69 17.71 -5.14
C GLU A 92 5.47 16.24 -5.48
N THR A 93 5.43 15.35 -4.48
CA THR A 93 5.12 13.93 -4.66
C THR A 93 3.75 13.75 -5.32
N ILE A 94 2.71 14.43 -4.81
CA ILE A 94 1.37 14.44 -5.38
C ILE A 94 1.38 14.97 -6.82
N SER A 95 2.14 16.04 -7.08
CA SER A 95 2.29 16.61 -8.43
C SER A 95 2.90 15.61 -9.40
N ARG A 96 3.92 14.86 -8.98
CA ARG A 96 4.56 13.80 -9.78
C ARG A 96 3.62 12.62 -10.08
N ILE A 97 2.78 12.23 -9.10
CA ILE A 97 1.75 11.21 -9.33
C ILE A 97 0.75 11.71 -10.38
N HIS A 98 0.27 12.94 -10.25
CA HIS A 98 -0.68 13.53 -11.20
C HIS A 98 -0.10 13.70 -12.61
N SER A 99 1.17 14.09 -12.74
CA SER A 99 1.82 14.27 -14.04
C SER A 99 1.88 12.99 -14.86
N GLN A 100 1.86 11.82 -14.20
CA GLN A 100 1.77 10.51 -14.83
C GLN A 100 0.32 10.06 -15.07
N GLY A 101 -0.67 10.88 -14.72
CA GLY A 101 -2.08 10.50 -14.71
C GLY A 101 -2.43 9.50 -13.61
N GLY A 102 -1.58 9.36 -12.58
CA GLY A 102 -1.76 8.44 -11.47
C GLY A 102 -2.84 8.87 -10.47
N ILE A 103 -3.13 7.98 -9.53
CA ILE A 103 -4.08 8.17 -8.43
C ILE A 103 -3.29 8.32 -7.14
N VAL A 104 -3.64 9.31 -6.33
CA VAL A 104 -3.07 9.54 -4.99
C VAL A 104 -3.93 8.85 -3.95
N CYS A 105 -3.34 7.94 -3.18
CA CYS A 105 -3.96 7.29 -2.02
C CYS A 105 -3.11 7.54 -0.78
N ILE A 106 -3.74 7.86 0.35
CA ILE A 106 -3.02 8.06 1.62
C ILE A 106 -3.07 6.76 2.43
N PRO A 107 -1.91 6.12 2.68
CA PRO A 107 -1.84 4.91 3.48
C PRO A 107 -1.90 5.23 4.98
N HIS A 108 -2.43 4.30 5.78
CA HIS A 108 -2.37 4.27 7.26
C HIS A 108 -2.28 5.66 7.94
N PRO A 109 -3.27 6.55 7.78
CA PRO A 109 -3.18 7.99 8.15
C PRO A 109 -3.00 8.26 9.65
N ALA A 110 -3.05 7.22 10.49
CA ALA A 110 -2.72 7.27 11.91
C ALA A 110 -2.16 5.91 12.36
N ASP A 111 -0.89 5.88 12.71
CA ASP A 111 -0.25 4.71 13.33
C ASP A 111 0.88 5.21 14.23
N THR A 112 0.70 5.12 15.55
CA THR A 112 1.66 5.62 16.53
C THR A 112 3.01 4.91 16.48
N LYS A 113 3.06 3.69 15.91
CA LYS A 113 4.31 2.95 15.70
C LYS A 113 5.07 3.41 14.45
N ARG A 114 4.41 4.19 13.58
CA ARG A 114 4.93 4.69 12.30
C ARG A 114 5.02 6.21 12.24
N ASN A 115 5.13 6.90 13.39
CA ASN A 115 5.08 8.38 13.48
C ASN A 115 6.02 9.12 12.53
N LYS A 116 7.06 8.46 11.99
CA LYS A 116 7.99 9.05 11.01
C LYS A 116 7.55 8.87 9.56
N THR A 117 6.59 7.99 9.31
CA THR A 117 6.16 7.62 7.96
C THR A 117 4.68 7.96 7.69
N VAL A 118 3.89 8.19 8.73
CA VAL A 118 2.52 8.68 8.59
C VAL A 118 2.52 10.10 8.05
N LEU A 119 1.73 10.36 7.01
CA LEU A 119 1.55 11.70 6.47
C LEU A 119 0.94 12.62 7.54
N LYS A 120 1.54 13.79 7.76
CA LYS A 120 1.04 14.78 8.70
C LYS A 120 -0.40 15.17 8.37
N THR A 121 -1.28 15.16 9.37
CA THR A 121 -2.71 15.44 9.19
C THR A 121 -2.95 16.84 8.59
N GLU A 122 -2.17 17.83 8.99
CA GLU A 122 -2.25 19.19 8.46
C GLU A 122 -1.99 19.19 6.95
N VAL A 123 -0.93 18.52 6.51
CA VAL A 123 -0.54 18.39 5.09
C VAL A 123 -1.60 17.60 4.30
N LEU A 124 -2.15 16.53 4.90
CA LEU A 124 -3.27 15.79 4.30
C LEU A 124 -4.45 16.73 4.03
N MET A 125 -4.84 17.54 5.02
CA MET A 125 -5.98 18.46 4.88
C MET A 125 -5.71 19.60 3.88
N GLU A 126 -4.49 20.12 3.82
CA GLU A 126 -4.07 21.13 2.83
C GLU A 126 -4.14 20.57 1.39
N GLN A 127 -3.71 19.33 1.18
CA GLN A 127 -3.65 18.69 -0.13
C GLN A 127 -4.93 17.92 -0.50
N ARG A 128 -5.97 17.93 0.35
CA ARG A 128 -7.15 17.08 0.26
C ARG A 128 -7.79 17.05 -1.14
N GLU A 129 -7.96 18.21 -1.77
CA GLU A 129 -8.60 18.33 -3.08
C GLU A 129 -7.79 17.64 -4.22
N ARG A 130 -6.55 17.25 -3.95
CA ARG A 130 -5.65 16.57 -4.89
C ARG A 130 -5.48 15.09 -4.57
N ILE A 131 -6.12 14.59 -3.50
CA ILE A 131 -6.08 13.20 -3.05
C ILE A 131 -7.35 12.50 -3.51
N HIS A 132 -7.23 11.28 -4.01
CA HIS A 132 -8.36 10.51 -4.55
C HIS A 132 -9.00 9.58 -3.53
N CYS A 133 -8.20 8.99 -2.63
CA CYS A 133 -8.70 8.10 -1.58
C CYS A 133 -7.74 8.02 -0.39
N ILE A 134 -8.25 7.43 0.69
CA ILE A 134 -7.52 7.30 1.96
C ILE A 134 -7.79 5.92 2.57
N GLU A 135 -6.80 5.30 3.16
CA GLU A 135 -7.00 4.09 3.97
C GLU A 135 -7.76 4.42 5.26
N GLN A 136 -8.99 3.97 5.36
CA GLN A 136 -9.75 3.99 6.59
C GLN A 136 -9.31 2.88 7.56
N TYR A 137 -8.66 1.86 7.02
CA TYR A 137 -8.14 0.73 7.77
C TYR A 137 -6.90 0.17 7.09
N ASN A 138 -5.86 -0.08 7.88
CA ASN A 138 -4.65 -0.77 7.42
C ASN A 138 -4.49 -2.09 8.17
N GLY A 139 -4.29 -3.17 7.42
CA GLY A 139 -4.20 -4.54 7.93
C GLY A 139 -3.04 -4.82 8.88
N ARG A 140 -2.12 -3.89 9.06
CA ARG A 140 -0.97 -4.00 9.98
C ARG A 140 -1.07 -3.11 11.21
N THR A 141 -2.11 -2.30 11.31
CA THR A 141 -2.35 -1.50 12.51
C THR A 141 -2.79 -2.39 13.66
N LEU A 142 -2.05 -2.37 14.79
CA LEU A 142 -2.25 -3.27 15.93
C LEU A 142 -3.18 -2.70 17.01
N SER A 143 -3.13 -1.38 17.20
CA SER A 143 -3.82 -0.71 18.29
C SER A 143 -5.24 -0.35 17.88
N ALA A 144 -6.22 -0.64 18.74
CA ALA A 144 -7.61 -0.25 18.52
C ALA A 144 -7.77 1.27 18.46
N GLU A 145 -6.97 2.00 19.24
CA GLU A 145 -6.94 3.45 19.26
C GLU A 145 -6.45 4.02 17.91
N ASP A 146 -5.42 3.42 17.31
CA ASP A 146 -4.91 3.86 16.01
C ASP A 146 -5.90 3.52 14.88
N ILE A 147 -6.57 2.37 14.94
CA ILE A 147 -7.64 2.01 14.00
C ILE A 147 -8.77 3.05 14.06
N GLU A 148 -9.19 3.44 15.27
CA GLU A 148 -10.23 4.45 15.43
C GLU A 148 -9.76 5.83 14.96
N ARG A 149 -8.50 6.21 15.21
CA ARG A 149 -7.92 7.46 14.68
C ARG A 149 -7.89 7.48 13.15
N GLN A 150 -7.49 6.35 12.50
CA GLN A 150 -7.55 6.23 11.04
C GLN A 150 -8.95 6.50 10.51
N ARG A 151 -9.97 5.90 11.16
CA ARG A 151 -11.37 6.11 10.81
C ARG A 151 -11.78 7.58 10.96
N ILE A 152 -11.43 8.22 12.08
CA ILE A 152 -11.74 9.63 12.34
C ILE A 152 -11.10 10.55 11.29
N ILE A 153 -9.81 10.34 10.97
CA ILE A 153 -9.10 11.15 9.97
C ILE A 153 -9.71 10.94 8.58
N ALA A 154 -10.04 9.71 8.21
CA ALA A 154 -10.70 9.42 6.95
C ALA A 154 -12.07 10.11 6.86
N ASP A 155 -12.89 10.03 7.91
CA ASP A 155 -14.20 10.69 7.98
C ASP A 155 -14.07 12.23 7.91
N MET A 156 -13.08 12.82 8.60
CA MET A 156 -12.79 14.26 8.55
C MET A 156 -12.35 14.73 7.17
N SER A 157 -11.57 13.92 6.47
CA SER A 157 -11.08 14.23 5.13
C SER A 157 -12.20 14.27 4.08
N LYS A 158 -13.29 13.54 4.30
CA LYS A 158 -14.39 13.29 3.35
C LYS A 158 -13.93 12.68 2.02
N LEU A 159 -12.77 12.05 2.02
CA LEU A 159 -12.26 11.31 0.88
C LEU A 159 -12.92 9.94 0.77
N PRO A 160 -13.04 9.37 -0.43
CA PRO A 160 -13.40 7.96 -0.60
C PRO A 160 -12.47 7.06 0.20
N CYS A 161 -13.06 6.14 0.98
CA CYS A 161 -12.32 5.25 1.86
C CYS A 161 -11.96 3.95 1.16
N VAL A 162 -10.74 3.48 1.42
CA VAL A 162 -10.25 2.17 0.99
C VAL A 162 -9.68 1.40 2.19
N VAL A 163 -9.34 0.14 1.99
CA VAL A 163 -8.53 -0.64 2.94
C VAL A 163 -7.23 -1.08 2.27
N GLY A 164 -6.13 -1.02 3.02
CA GLY A 164 -4.85 -1.58 2.63
C GLY A 164 -4.54 -2.84 3.45
N SER A 165 -4.08 -3.91 2.80
CA SER A 165 -3.53 -5.06 3.53
C SER A 165 -2.16 -4.75 4.10
N ASP A 166 -1.38 -3.93 3.39
CA ASP A 166 0.02 -3.63 3.68
C ASP A 166 0.84 -4.93 3.82
N ALA A 167 0.49 -5.89 2.97
CA ALA A 167 1.01 -7.25 3.06
C ALA A 167 2.48 -7.31 2.67
N HIS A 168 3.32 -7.80 3.58
CA HIS A 168 4.75 -8.05 3.38
C HIS A 168 5.06 -9.54 3.31
N THR A 169 4.06 -10.38 3.57
CA THR A 169 4.17 -11.84 3.62
C THR A 169 2.94 -12.49 2.99
N PHE A 170 3.09 -13.74 2.60
CA PHE A 170 2.02 -14.49 1.94
C PHE A 170 0.77 -14.72 2.81
N TYR A 171 0.91 -14.75 4.12
CA TYR A 171 -0.22 -14.99 5.03
C TYR A 171 -1.04 -13.71 5.32
N GLU A 172 -0.50 -12.52 5.03
CA GLU A 172 -1.21 -11.23 5.13
C GLU A 172 -2.10 -10.98 3.91
N LEU A 173 -1.73 -11.54 2.74
CA LEU A 173 -2.49 -11.39 1.49
C LEU A 173 -3.92 -11.91 1.60
N GLY A 174 -4.87 -11.18 1.01
CA GLY A 174 -6.29 -11.55 0.93
C GLY A 174 -7.04 -11.49 2.26
N ARG A 175 -6.50 -10.80 3.25
CA ARG A 175 -7.17 -10.55 4.54
C ARG A 175 -7.88 -9.19 4.56
N ASN A 176 -7.35 -8.23 3.85
CA ASN A 176 -7.92 -6.90 3.74
C ASN A 176 -7.95 -6.51 2.27
N TYR A 177 -9.15 -6.30 1.73
CA TYR A 177 -9.33 -5.99 0.32
C TYR A 177 -10.61 -5.17 0.09
N ASN A 178 -10.68 -4.56 -1.06
CA ASN A 178 -11.78 -3.74 -1.51
C ASN A 178 -12.63 -4.52 -2.51
N ILE A 179 -13.95 -4.47 -2.39
CA ILE A 179 -14.88 -5.21 -3.26
C ILE A 179 -15.46 -4.24 -4.28
N PHE A 180 -15.15 -4.48 -5.53
CA PHE A 180 -15.63 -3.73 -6.69
C PHE A 180 -16.75 -4.51 -7.38
N ARG A 181 -17.62 -3.81 -8.09
CA ARG A 181 -18.78 -4.40 -8.82
C ARG A 181 -18.38 -5.02 -10.16
N PHE A 182 -17.34 -4.47 -10.80
CA PHE A 182 -16.77 -4.97 -12.06
C PHE A 182 -15.25 -4.88 -12.03
N PRO A 183 -14.54 -5.56 -12.96
CA PRO A 183 -13.07 -5.59 -12.97
C PRO A 183 -12.44 -4.21 -12.97
N VAL A 184 -11.34 -4.07 -12.23
CA VAL A 184 -10.48 -2.88 -12.27
C VAL A 184 -9.30 -3.19 -13.18
N ILE A 185 -9.33 -2.66 -14.40
CA ILE A 185 -8.28 -2.81 -15.41
C ILE A 185 -7.62 -1.47 -15.69
N THR A 186 -8.43 -0.40 -15.70
CA THR A 186 -7.99 0.97 -15.95
C THR A 186 -8.20 1.85 -14.72
N LYS A 187 -7.62 3.03 -14.76
CA LYS A 187 -7.84 4.07 -13.74
C LYS A 187 -9.31 4.52 -13.71
N GLU A 188 -9.93 4.61 -14.86
CA GLU A 188 -11.34 4.98 -15.01
C GLU A 188 -12.26 3.95 -14.37
N ASP A 189 -11.98 2.65 -14.53
CA ASP A 189 -12.70 1.57 -13.82
C ASP A 189 -12.60 1.75 -12.31
N PHE A 190 -11.43 2.09 -11.80
CA PHE A 190 -11.19 2.32 -10.38
C PHE A 190 -11.97 3.54 -9.89
N LEU A 191 -11.79 4.70 -10.51
CA LEU A 191 -12.39 5.97 -10.07
C LEU A 191 -13.92 5.94 -10.11
N SER A 192 -14.50 5.33 -11.15
CA SER A 192 -15.96 5.27 -11.32
C SER A 192 -16.65 4.47 -10.23
N GLN A 193 -15.97 3.49 -9.63
CA GLN A 193 -16.52 2.64 -8.59
C GLN A 193 -16.16 3.08 -7.18
N LEU A 194 -15.06 3.82 -7.02
CA LEU A 194 -14.46 4.18 -5.73
C LEU A 194 -15.47 4.69 -4.68
N PRO A 195 -16.47 5.54 -5.01
CA PRO A 195 -17.45 6.00 -4.03
C PRO A 195 -18.41 4.93 -3.47
N SER A 196 -18.45 3.74 -4.07
CA SER A 196 -19.46 2.70 -3.78
C SER A 196 -18.87 1.32 -3.51
N ILE A 197 -17.55 1.21 -3.28
CA ILE A 197 -16.90 -0.05 -2.95
C ILE A 197 -17.27 -0.51 -1.53
N GLU A 198 -17.23 -1.83 -1.31
CA GLU A 198 -17.36 -2.41 0.01
C GLU A 198 -15.97 -2.76 0.56
N LEU A 199 -15.77 -2.60 1.86
CA LEU A 199 -14.49 -2.78 2.53
C LEU A 199 -14.47 -4.07 3.33
N HIS A 200 -13.59 -5.01 2.98
CA HIS A 200 -13.36 -6.23 3.77
C HIS A 200 -12.17 -6.03 4.69
N LYS A 201 -12.38 -6.22 6.01
CA LYS A 201 -11.39 -5.94 7.06
C LYS A 201 -11.22 -7.15 7.97
N GLU A 202 -9.98 -7.59 8.15
CA GLU A 202 -9.60 -8.58 9.17
C GLU A 202 -8.50 -8.01 10.09
N PRO A 203 -8.50 -8.39 11.37
CA PRO A 203 -7.51 -7.89 12.34
C PRO A 203 -6.09 -8.22 11.94
N CYS A 204 -5.16 -7.33 12.33
CA CYS A 204 -3.73 -7.54 12.18
C CYS A 204 -3.26 -8.83 12.86
N LEU A 205 -2.37 -9.56 12.20
CA LEU A 205 -1.67 -10.68 12.80
C LEU A 205 -0.49 -10.16 13.65
N ARG A 206 -0.49 -10.47 14.96
CA ARG A 206 0.48 -9.92 15.92
C ARG A 206 1.95 -10.13 15.53
N PHE A 207 2.27 -11.17 14.77
CA PHE A 207 3.63 -11.48 14.32
C PHE A 207 4.03 -10.81 12.99
N SER A 208 3.13 -10.11 12.32
CA SER A 208 3.39 -9.44 11.03
C SER A 208 4.59 -8.49 11.10
N HIS A 209 4.73 -7.74 12.18
CA HIS A 209 5.84 -6.80 12.35
C HIS A 209 7.21 -7.47 12.55
N TYR A 210 7.24 -8.70 13.06
CA TYR A 210 8.51 -9.44 13.21
C TYR A 210 9.07 -9.85 11.83
N SER A 211 8.21 -10.21 10.90
CA SER A 211 8.64 -10.61 9.55
C SER A 211 9.36 -9.49 8.81
N THR A 212 8.88 -8.24 8.90
CA THR A 212 9.55 -7.08 8.29
C THR A 212 10.87 -6.75 8.95
N ARG A 213 10.99 -6.89 10.28
CA ARG A 213 12.27 -6.72 10.98
C ARG A 213 13.30 -7.76 10.51
N ILE A 214 12.90 -9.02 10.37
CA ILE A 214 13.75 -10.09 9.85
C ILE A 214 14.12 -9.81 8.40
N ALA A 215 13.17 -9.43 7.54
CA ALA A 215 13.41 -9.13 6.15
C ALA A 215 14.42 -7.99 5.97
N ARG A 216 14.25 -6.89 6.71
CA ARG A 216 15.19 -5.76 6.73
C ARG A 216 16.59 -6.20 7.17
N ALA A 217 16.69 -6.98 8.25
CA ALA A 217 17.98 -7.47 8.75
C ALA A 217 18.69 -8.34 7.71
N LEU A 218 17.99 -9.29 7.08
CA LEU A 218 18.55 -10.16 6.05
C LEU A 218 19.01 -9.37 4.82
N LYS A 219 18.23 -8.38 4.37
CA LYS A 219 18.61 -7.51 3.25
C LYS A 219 19.81 -6.62 3.57
N MET A 220 19.87 -6.06 4.78
CA MET A 220 21.04 -5.29 5.21
C MET A 220 22.30 -6.14 5.28
N LEU A 221 22.21 -7.37 5.77
CA LEU A 221 23.33 -8.33 5.78
C LEU A 221 23.77 -8.66 4.35
N ALA A 222 22.84 -8.96 3.46
CA ALA A 222 23.14 -9.25 2.06
C ALA A 222 23.77 -8.06 1.31
N ALA A 223 23.44 -6.83 1.71
CA ALA A 223 24.04 -5.61 1.18
C ALA A 223 25.37 -5.21 1.86
N GLY A 224 25.92 -6.04 2.76
CA GLY A 224 27.16 -5.74 3.49
C GLY A 224 27.07 -4.63 4.56
N LYS A 225 25.83 -4.20 4.91
CA LYS A 225 25.59 -3.10 5.85
C LYS A 225 25.57 -3.55 7.33
N VAL A 226 26.50 -4.39 7.73
CA VAL A 226 26.56 -5.01 9.07
C VAL A 226 26.66 -3.97 10.19
N ARG A 227 27.46 -2.89 9.99
CA ARG A 227 27.63 -1.82 11.00
C ARG A 227 26.32 -1.00 11.22
N GLU A 228 25.56 -0.76 10.16
CA GLU A 228 24.26 -0.08 10.27
C GLU A 228 23.22 -0.96 10.97
N LEU A 229 23.23 -2.26 10.69
CA LEU A 229 22.35 -3.21 11.35
C LEU A 229 22.65 -3.27 12.86
N ALA A 230 23.92 -3.35 13.26
CA ALA A 230 24.33 -3.35 14.67
C ALA A 230 23.83 -2.11 15.42
N LYS A 231 23.95 -0.92 14.82
CA LYS A 231 23.43 0.33 15.41
C LYS A 231 21.91 0.32 15.60
N LYS A 232 21.15 -0.31 14.69
CA LYS A 232 19.68 -0.41 14.79
C LYS A 232 19.18 -1.46 15.79
N LEU A 233 20.02 -2.39 16.18
CA LEU A 233 19.67 -3.43 17.19
C LEU A 233 19.96 -2.96 18.64
N ILE A 234 20.82 -1.93 18.81
CA ILE A 234 21.24 -1.38 20.10
C ILE A 234 20.36 -0.19 20.53
N ASN A 235 19.70 0.47 19.59
CA ASN A 235 18.75 1.57 19.80
C ASN A 235 17.30 1.10 19.61
#